data_8603d6bf88d00cbc4a0ca3ede9c5c4cb
#
_entry.id   8603d6bf88d00cbc4a0ca3ede9c5c4cb
#
_cell.length_a   1.000
_cell.length_b   1.000
_cell.length_c   1.000
_cell.angle_alpha   90.00
_cell.angle_beta   90.00
_cell.angle_gamma   90.00
#
_symmetry.space_group_name_H-M   'P 1'
#
loop_
_entity.id
_entity.type
_entity.pdbx_description
1 polymer ?
#
loop_
_entity_poly.entity_id
_entity_poly.type
_entity_poly.pdbx_seq_one_letter_code
_entity_poly.pdbx_strand_id
1 'polypeptide(L)'
;MQKRHTNRERYFEEQAQTTRNYYIPYIKEYTGNLPNKVLEVGCGEGGNLLPFAELGCDVIGIDIAASRIEQAQNFFITKRQKGTFIASDIFLLKDLQKHFPLILIHDVIEHIDNKEQFLRNLKKYLSPNGMIFIAFPAWQMPFGGHQQIARSKIISHMPFIHLLPRILYKWILELFSEQESTVKELLTIKYTRCTIEMFRRVVKQTDYQRS
;
A
#
# COMPACT_ATOMS: atom_id res chain seq x y z
N MET A 1 2.16 20.08 -1.99
CA MET A 1 1.67 18.83 -1.37
C MET A 1 0.15 18.87 -1.28
N GLN A 2 -0.53 17.82 -1.68
CA GLN A 2 -1.99 17.74 -1.57
C GLN A 2 -2.42 17.56 -0.10
N LYS A 3 -3.60 18.11 0.28
CA LYS A 3 -4.10 18.10 1.67
C LYS A 3 -4.17 16.68 2.30
N ARG A 4 -4.45 15.64 1.50
CA ARG A 4 -4.50 14.24 1.96
C ARG A 4 -3.16 13.73 2.53
N HIS A 5 -2.03 14.28 2.09
CA HIS A 5 -0.70 13.89 2.58
C HIS A 5 -0.27 14.66 3.83
N THR A 6 -0.99 15.72 4.21
CA THR A 6 -0.71 16.54 5.40
C THR A 6 -1.68 16.27 6.55
N ASN A 7 -2.88 15.76 6.25
CA ASN A 7 -3.89 15.42 7.25
C ASN A 7 -4.06 13.90 7.33
N ARG A 8 -3.39 13.29 8.31
CA ARG A 8 -3.35 11.82 8.50
C ARG A 8 -4.71 11.23 8.85
N GLU A 9 -5.50 11.92 9.67
CA GLU A 9 -6.85 11.47 10.02
C GLU A 9 -7.75 11.43 8.78
N ARG A 10 -7.70 12.48 7.96
CA ARG A 10 -8.43 12.50 6.70
C ARG A 10 -8.00 11.37 5.77
N TYR A 11 -6.71 11.10 5.65
CA TYR A 11 -6.20 10.01 4.82
C TYR A 11 -6.67 8.64 5.32
N PHE A 12 -6.64 8.42 6.63
CA PHE A 12 -7.19 7.23 7.28
C PHE A 12 -8.67 7.02 6.93
N GLU A 13 -9.50 8.07 7.02
CA GLU A 13 -10.92 7.99 6.67
C GLU A 13 -11.15 7.75 5.17
N GLU A 14 -10.37 8.38 4.29
CA GLU A 14 -10.44 8.16 2.85
C GLU A 14 -10.10 6.70 2.50
N GLN A 15 -9.09 6.10 3.13
CA GLN A 15 -8.77 4.68 2.98
C GLN A 15 -9.90 3.78 3.48
N ALA A 16 -10.44 4.05 4.67
CA ALA A 16 -11.56 3.30 5.22
C ALA A 16 -12.79 3.35 4.30
N GLN A 17 -13.12 4.54 3.77
CA GLN A 17 -14.23 4.71 2.84
C GLN A 17 -14.00 3.95 1.53
N THR A 18 -12.78 3.98 0.99
CA THR A 18 -12.40 3.23 -0.21
C THR A 18 -12.56 1.72 0.02
N THR A 19 -12.10 1.24 1.16
CA THR A 19 -12.24 -0.18 1.51
C THR A 19 -13.69 -0.61 1.67
N ARG A 20 -14.53 0.18 2.33
CA ARG A 20 -15.96 -0.12 2.45
C ARG A 20 -16.68 -0.18 1.11
N ASN A 21 -16.38 0.78 0.23
CA ASN A 21 -17.14 0.96 -1.02
C ASN A 21 -16.64 0.06 -2.14
N TYR A 22 -15.36 -0.31 -2.15
CA TYR A 22 -14.76 -1.01 -3.29
C TYR A 22 -14.06 -2.31 -2.92
N TYR A 23 -13.19 -2.33 -1.88
CA TYR A 23 -12.39 -3.51 -1.62
C TYR A 23 -13.20 -4.65 -1.02
N ILE A 24 -14.03 -4.37 -0.02
CA ILE A 24 -14.89 -5.39 0.61
C ILE A 24 -15.88 -5.99 -0.38
N PRO A 25 -16.64 -5.20 -1.19
CA PRO A 25 -17.50 -5.75 -2.22
C PRO A 25 -16.76 -6.63 -3.22
N TYR A 26 -15.63 -6.16 -3.73
CA TYR A 26 -14.80 -6.90 -4.67
C TYR A 26 -14.30 -8.22 -4.06
N ILE A 27 -13.74 -8.18 -2.84
CA ILE A 27 -13.26 -9.38 -2.15
C ILE A 27 -14.39 -10.39 -1.94
N LYS A 28 -15.57 -9.95 -1.50
CA LYS A 28 -16.74 -10.81 -1.32
C LYS A 28 -17.19 -11.48 -2.62
N GLU A 29 -17.13 -10.78 -3.74
CA GLU A 29 -17.47 -11.33 -5.05
C GLU A 29 -16.61 -12.57 -5.39
N TYR A 30 -15.31 -12.53 -5.06
CA TYR A 30 -14.38 -13.62 -5.37
C TYR A 30 -14.28 -14.70 -4.29
N THR A 31 -14.51 -14.37 -3.02
CA THR A 31 -14.39 -15.32 -1.90
C THR A 31 -15.72 -15.90 -1.44
N GLY A 32 -16.83 -15.35 -1.90
CA GLY A 32 -18.19 -15.68 -1.46
C GLY A 32 -18.52 -15.14 -0.06
N ASN A 33 -17.56 -15.11 0.86
CA ASN A 33 -17.72 -14.65 2.22
C ASN A 33 -16.60 -13.71 2.65
N LEU A 34 -16.87 -12.88 3.63
CA LEU A 34 -15.83 -12.05 4.24
C LEU A 34 -14.86 -12.95 5.03
N PRO A 35 -13.54 -12.81 4.82
CA PRO A 35 -12.57 -13.56 5.61
C PRO A 35 -12.60 -13.11 7.07
N ASN A 36 -12.50 -14.07 8.01
CA ASN A 36 -12.51 -13.79 9.44
C ASN A 36 -11.22 -13.17 9.97
N LYS A 37 -10.16 -13.19 9.14
CA LYS A 37 -8.84 -12.70 9.52
C LYS A 37 -8.15 -12.03 8.34
N VAL A 38 -7.57 -10.85 8.57
CA VAL A 38 -6.96 -10.01 7.55
C VAL A 38 -5.58 -9.54 8.01
N LEU A 39 -4.59 -9.73 7.15
CA LEU A 39 -3.26 -9.12 7.29
C LEU A 39 -3.13 -7.99 6.28
N GLU A 40 -2.66 -6.82 6.68
CA GLU A 40 -2.22 -5.78 5.76
C GLU A 40 -0.72 -5.56 5.91
N VAL A 41 0.01 -5.66 4.79
CA VAL A 41 1.45 -5.37 4.71
C VAL A 41 1.64 -3.98 4.13
N GLY A 42 2.33 -3.12 4.89
CA GLY A 42 2.41 -1.69 4.61
C GLY A 42 1.13 -0.96 5.01
N CYS A 43 0.59 -1.28 6.19
CA CYS A 43 -0.72 -0.79 6.61
C CYS A 43 -0.79 0.72 6.90
N GLY A 44 0.35 1.39 6.99
CA GLY A 44 0.38 2.80 7.36
C GLY A 44 -0.38 3.05 8.66
N GLU A 45 -1.33 3.97 8.61
CA GLU A 45 -2.19 4.34 9.73
C GLU A 45 -3.38 3.38 9.95
N GLY A 46 -3.50 2.30 9.17
CA GLY A 46 -4.49 1.24 9.35
C GLY A 46 -5.89 1.53 8.78
N GLY A 47 -6.03 2.56 7.94
CA GLY A 47 -7.34 2.97 7.41
C GLY A 47 -8.06 1.87 6.63
N ASN A 48 -7.33 1.07 5.84
CA ASN A 48 -7.94 -0.04 5.10
C ASN A 48 -8.40 -1.19 6.02
N LEU A 49 -7.79 -1.36 7.19
CA LEU A 49 -8.17 -2.41 8.14
C LEU A 49 -9.40 -2.07 8.97
N LEU A 50 -9.71 -0.78 9.15
CA LEU A 50 -10.84 -0.34 9.97
C LEU A 50 -12.16 -0.99 9.56
N PRO A 51 -12.58 -1.01 8.28
CA PRO A 51 -13.87 -1.59 7.91
C PRO A 51 -13.94 -3.11 8.13
N PHE A 52 -12.82 -3.81 8.04
CA PHE A 52 -12.77 -5.25 8.37
C PHE A 52 -12.95 -5.48 9.88
N ALA A 53 -12.30 -4.66 10.71
CA ALA A 53 -12.47 -4.72 12.16
C ALA A 53 -13.92 -4.40 12.59
N GLU A 54 -14.57 -3.41 11.96
CA GLU A 54 -15.99 -3.07 12.18
C GLU A 54 -16.93 -4.23 11.82
N LEU A 55 -16.54 -5.06 10.86
CA LEU A 55 -17.28 -6.28 10.46
C LEU A 55 -16.91 -7.52 11.29
N GLY A 56 -16.10 -7.36 12.35
CA GLY A 56 -15.75 -8.42 13.28
C GLY A 56 -14.56 -9.29 12.84
N CYS A 57 -13.79 -8.89 11.82
CA CYS A 57 -12.58 -9.60 11.43
C CYS A 57 -11.45 -9.37 12.45
N ASP A 58 -10.60 -10.39 12.67
CA ASP A 58 -9.31 -10.22 13.33
C ASP A 58 -8.32 -9.55 12.36
N VAL A 59 -7.87 -8.34 12.68
CA VAL A 59 -7.03 -7.55 11.78
C VAL A 59 -5.62 -7.37 12.34
N ILE A 60 -4.63 -7.58 11.48
CA ILE A 60 -3.22 -7.35 11.79
C ILE A 60 -2.62 -6.42 10.73
N GLY A 61 -2.05 -5.31 11.18
CA GLY A 61 -1.33 -4.36 10.34
C GLY A 61 0.18 -4.40 10.60
N ILE A 62 0.98 -4.41 9.55
CA ILE A 62 2.44 -4.36 9.62
C ILE A 62 2.93 -3.21 8.77
N ASP A 63 3.78 -2.36 9.33
CA ASP A 63 4.46 -1.28 8.63
C ASP A 63 5.87 -1.10 9.18
N ILE A 64 6.80 -0.66 8.35
CA ILE A 64 8.18 -0.38 8.76
C ILE A 64 8.29 0.93 9.57
N ALA A 65 7.35 1.84 9.42
CA ALA A 65 7.35 3.14 10.06
C ALA A 65 6.66 3.08 11.43
N ALA A 66 7.43 3.03 12.51
CA ALA A 66 6.91 2.96 13.88
C ALA A 66 5.93 4.10 14.21
N SER A 67 6.16 5.31 13.69
CA SER A 67 5.27 6.46 13.90
C SER A 67 3.88 6.28 13.25
N ARG A 68 3.80 5.54 12.12
CA ARG A 68 2.52 5.20 11.50
C ARG A 68 1.77 4.13 12.29
N ILE A 69 2.49 3.17 12.82
CA ILE A 69 1.93 2.13 13.70
C ILE A 69 1.33 2.73 14.97
N GLU A 70 2.03 3.68 15.59
CA GLU A 70 1.50 4.42 16.74
C GLU A 70 0.20 5.17 16.39
N GLN A 71 0.15 5.82 15.22
CA GLN A 71 -1.06 6.49 14.75
C GLN A 71 -2.19 5.48 14.48
N ALA A 72 -1.90 4.33 13.87
CA ALA A 72 -2.89 3.27 13.66
C ALA A 72 -3.52 2.80 14.97
N GLN A 73 -2.71 2.55 15.99
CA GLN A 73 -3.18 2.18 17.32
C GLN A 73 -4.10 3.26 17.91
N ASN A 74 -3.70 4.53 17.84
CA ASN A 74 -4.48 5.66 18.34
C ASN A 74 -5.82 5.82 17.59
N PHE A 75 -5.83 5.69 16.26
CA PHE A 75 -7.06 5.76 15.48
C PHE A 75 -8.00 4.60 15.82
N PHE A 76 -7.50 3.38 15.97
CA PHE A 76 -8.32 2.24 16.35
C PHE A 76 -8.92 2.39 17.75
N ILE A 77 -8.17 2.91 18.72
CA ILE A 77 -8.70 3.27 20.05
C ILE A 77 -9.83 4.30 19.92
N THR A 78 -9.60 5.38 19.17
CA THR A 78 -10.61 6.44 18.95
C THR A 78 -11.88 5.89 18.29
N LYS A 79 -11.73 4.97 17.35
CA LYS A 79 -12.85 4.28 16.65
C LYS A 79 -13.46 3.14 17.48
N ARG A 80 -12.95 2.88 18.70
CA ARG A 80 -13.39 1.77 19.57
C ARG A 80 -13.31 0.41 18.88
N GLN A 81 -12.32 0.22 18.02
CA GLN A 81 -12.04 -1.02 17.32
C GLN A 81 -10.79 -1.69 17.85
N LYS A 82 -10.69 -3.01 17.63
CA LYS A 82 -9.52 -3.81 18.01
C LYS A 82 -8.71 -4.14 16.74
N GLY A 83 -7.40 -4.12 16.88
CA GLY A 83 -6.46 -4.53 15.85
C GLY A 83 -5.06 -4.72 16.44
N THR A 84 -4.26 -5.54 15.81
CA THR A 84 -2.85 -5.72 16.19
C THR A 84 -1.98 -4.99 15.18
N PHE A 85 -1.10 -4.09 15.65
CA PHE A 85 -0.23 -3.30 14.79
C PHE A 85 1.23 -3.51 15.19
N ILE A 86 2.09 -3.85 14.21
CA ILE A 86 3.48 -4.25 14.43
C ILE A 86 4.40 -3.38 13.55
N ALA A 87 5.33 -2.66 14.20
CA ALA A 87 6.37 -1.91 13.51
C ALA A 87 7.51 -2.85 13.14
N SER A 88 7.53 -3.37 11.92
CA SER A 88 8.57 -4.29 11.45
C SER A 88 8.54 -4.43 9.93
N ASP A 89 9.65 -4.90 9.37
CA ASP A 89 9.64 -5.54 8.05
C ASP A 89 8.97 -6.93 8.18
N ILE A 90 7.98 -7.21 7.34
CA ILE A 90 7.27 -8.50 7.32
C ILE A 90 8.24 -9.69 7.23
N PHE A 91 9.36 -9.55 6.54
CA PHE A 91 10.33 -10.63 6.33
C PHE A 91 11.21 -10.91 7.54
N LEU A 92 11.25 -9.99 8.51
CA LEU A 92 11.97 -10.17 9.78
C LEU A 92 11.11 -10.82 10.86
N LEU A 93 9.80 -10.92 10.66
CA LEU A 93 8.87 -11.52 11.63
C LEU A 93 8.92 -13.05 11.56
N LYS A 94 9.69 -13.64 12.48
CA LYS A 94 9.84 -15.11 12.58
C LYS A 94 8.61 -15.80 13.17
N ASP A 95 7.88 -15.11 14.03
CA ASP A 95 6.81 -15.67 14.85
C ASP A 95 5.39 -15.33 14.36
N LEU A 96 5.27 -14.72 13.19
CA LEU A 96 3.95 -14.50 12.58
C LEU A 96 3.45 -15.83 11.97
N GLN A 97 3.27 -16.84 12.82
CA GLN A 97 2.82 -18.21 12.47
C GLN A 97 1.32 -18.26 12.17
N LYS A 98 0.79 -17.26 11.49
CA LYS A 98 -0.66 -17.23 11.27
C LYS A 98 -0.91 -17.26 9.76
N HIS A 99 -1.64 -18.26 9.35
CA HIS A 99 -2.16 -18.30 8.00
C HIS A 99 -3.35 -17.34 7.89
N PHE A 100 -3.27 -16.45 6.91
CA PHE A 100 -4.31 -15.44 6.67
C PHE A 100 -5.12 -15.82 5.43
N PRO A 101 -6.45 -15.88 5.53
CA PRO A 101 -7.29 -16.08 4.37
C PRO A 101 -7.28 -14.86 3.43
N LEU A 102 -6.93 -13.67 3.96
CA LEU A 102 -6.76 -12.46 3.16
C LEU A 102 -5.50 -11.71 3.58
N ILE A 103 -4.68 -11.37 2.59
CA ILE A 103 -3.56 -10.42 2.73
C ILE A 103 -3.86 -9.22 1.85
N LEU A 104 -3.87 -8.02 2.44
CA LEU A 104 -4.00 -6.75 1.74
C LEU A 104 -2.63 -6.14 1.50
N ILE A 105 -2.45 -5.54 0.33
CA ILE A 105 -1.28 -4.75 -0.06
C ILE A 105 -1.79 -3.53 -0.81
N HIS A 106 -1.65 -2.35 -0.21
CA HIS A 106 -2.12 -1.10 -0.80
C HIS A 106 -0.98 -0.07 -0.83
N ASP A 107 -0.67 0.44 -2.02
CA ASP A 107 0.41 1.41 -2.26
C ASP A 107 1.79 0.95 -1.72
N VAL A 108 2.14 -0.33 -1.93
CA VAL A 108 3.40 -0.93 -1.47
C VAL A 108 4.20 -1.54 -2.61
N ILE A 109 3.56 -2.29 -3.52
CA ILE A 109 4.26 -3.09 -4.53
C ILE A 109 5.14 -2.23 -5.45
N GLU A 110 4.79 -0.99 -5.71
CA GLU A 110 5.54 -0.04 -6.51
C GLU A 110 6.83 0.45 -5.83
N HIS A 111 6.96 0.28 -4.52
CA HIS A 111 8.16 0.61 -3.75
C HIS A 111 9.13 -0.58 -3.63
N ILE A 112 8.68 -1.79 -3.95
CA ILE A 112 9.47 -3.01 -3.82
C ILE A 112 10.36 -3.20 -5.05
N ASP A 113 11.66 -3.38 -4.85
CA ASP A 113 12.61 -3.63 -5.95
C ASP A 113 12.40 -5.05 -6.51
N ASN A 114 12.55 -6.08 -5.71
CA ASN A 114 12.33 -7.46 -6.12
C ASN A 114 10.91 -7.93 -5.80
N LYS A 115 9.96 -7.57 -6.68
CA LYS A 115 8.54 -7.88 -6.53
C LYS A 115 8.25 -9.39 -6.54
N GLU A 116 9.01 -10.15 -7.33
CA GLU A 116 8.84 -11.60 -7.41
C GLU A 116 9.19 -12.25 -6.07
N GLN A 117 10.34 -11.92 -5.50
CA GLN A 117 10.76 -12.44 -4.21
C GLN A 117 9.81 -12.00 -3.09
N PHE A 118 9.31 -10.76 -3.15
CA PHE A 118 8.30 -10.25 -2.22
C PHE A 118 7.03 -11.11 -2.25
N LEU A 119 6.44 -11.33 -3.43
CA LEU A 119 5.24 -12.14 -3.55
C LEU A 119 5.47 -13.61 -3.16
N ARG A 120 6.60 -14.21 -3.54
CA ARG A 120 6.97 -15.57 -3.11
C ARG A 120 7.04 -15.70 -1.58
N ASN A 121 7.62 -14.71 -0.92
CA ASN A 121 7.74 -14.71 0.54
C ASN A 121 6.39 -14.56 1.24
N LEU A 122 5.42 -13.84 0.65
CA LEU A 122 4.09 -13.69 1.22
C LEU A 122 3.29 -15.00 1.27
N LYS A 123 3.62 -15.99 0.42
CA LYS A 123 2.99 -17.32 0.48
C LYS A 123 3.10 -17.99 1.85
N LYS A 124 4.13 -17.69 2.63
CA LYS A 124 4.34 -18.24 3.99
C LYS A 124 3.23 -17.83 4.97
N TYR A 125 2.57 -16.72 4.70
CA TYR A 125 1.54 -16.16 5.58
C TYR A 125 0.12 -16.44 5.06
N LEU A 126 0.00 -16.91 3.82
CA LEU A 126 -1.29 -17.14 3.19
C LEU A 126 -1.86 -18.51 3.59
N SER A 127 -3.14 -18.56 3.94
CA SER A 127 -3.86 -19.80 4.17
C SER A 127 -3.98 -20.61 2.86
N PRO A 128 -4.17 -21.94 2.93
CA PRO A 128 -4.66 -22.70 1.78
C PRO A 128 -5.92 -22.03 1.22
N ASN A 129 -5.98 -21.82 -0.09
CA ASN A 129 -7.05 -21.08 -0.78
C ASN A 129 -7.24 -19.62 -0.34
N GLY A 130 -6.25 -19.03 0.35
CA GLY A 130 -6.26 -17.62 0.71
C GLY A 130 -6.02 -16.71 -0.50
N MET A 131 -6.43 -15.45 -0.37
CA MET A 131 -6.32 -14.42 -1.38
C MET A 131 -5.30 -13.36 -0.97
N ILE A 132 -4.52 -12.86 -1.94
CA ILE A 132 -3.80 -11.60 -1.81
C ILE A 132 -4.52 -10.55 -2.66
N PHE A 133 -5.03 -9.51 -2.03
CA PHE A 133 -5.60 -8.34 -2.70
C PHE A 133 -4.53 -7.25 -2.81
N ILE A 134 -4.21 -6.83 -4.03
CA ILE A 134 -3.19 -5.82 -4.29
C ILE A 134 -3.80 -4.65 -5.04
N ALA A 135 -3.72 -3.46 -4.44
CA ALA A 135 -4.08 -2.20 -5.07
C ALA A 135 -2.85 -1.29 -5.13
N PHE A 136 -2.57 -0.73 -6.30
CA PHE A 136 -1.44 0.17 -6.50
C PHE A 136 -1.68 1.13 -7.66
N PRO A 137 -1.10 2.34 -7.64
CA PRO A 137 -1.12 3.24 -8.79
C PRO A 137 -0.15 2.71 -9.85
N ALA A 138 -0.71 2.16 -10.93
CA ALA A 138 0.13 1.65 -12.01
C ALA A 138 0.99 2.78 -12.60
N TRP A 139 2.23 2.47 -12.96
CA TRP A 139 3.19 3.45 -13.48
C TRP A 139 2.67 4.25 -14.70
N GLN A 140 1.78 3.66 -15.49
CA GLN A 140 1.16 4.30 -16.66
C GLN A 140 0.06 5.31 -16.30
N MET A 141 -0.39 5.36 -15.04
CA MET A 141 -1.43 6.29 -14.61
C MET A 141 -0.89 7.74 -14.53
N PRO A 142 -1.75 8.76 -14.62
CA PRO A 142 -1.34 10.16 -14.57
C PRO A 142 -0.45 10.52 -13.38
N PHE A 143 -0.66 9.86 -12.25
CA PHE A 143 0.06 10.06 -10.99
C PHE A 143 0.76 8.81 -10.48
N GLY A 144 1.07 7.86 -11.37
CA GLY A 144 1.76 6.61 -11.01
C GLY A 144 3.17 6.79 -10.43
N GLY A 145 3.74 7.96 -10.55
CA GLY A 145 5.04 8.32 -9.96
C GLY A 145 4.95 9.00 -8.59
N HIS A 146 3.77 9.06 -7.96
CA HIS A 146 3.53 9.67 -6.64
C HIS A 146 3.90 11.16 -6.52
N GLN A 147 4.01 11.89 -7.64
CA GLN A 147 4.40 13.30 -7.63
C GLN A 147 3.47 14.21 -6.81
N GLN A 148 2.32 13.70 -6.37
CA GLN A 148 1.41 14.41 -5.47
C GLN A 148 2.03 14.74 -4.10
N ILE A 149 3.09 14.03 -3.68
CA ILE A 149 3.85 14.31 -2.46
C ILE A 149 4.72 15.56 -2.58
N ALA A 150 4.98 16.05 -3.80
CA ALA A 150 5.77 17.23 -4.06
C ALA A 150 5.17 18.47 -3.37
N ARG A 151 6.03 19.35 -2.84
CA ARG A 151 5.63 20.60 -2.19
C ARG A 151 5.10 21.60 -3.20
N SER A 152 5.73 21.69 -4.37
CA SER A 152 5.27 22.54 -5.45
C SER A 152 3.87 22.15 -5.90
N LYS A 153 2.95 23.12 -5.92
CA LYS A 153 1.59 22.92 -6.43
C LYS A 153 1.59 22.55 -7.90
N ILE A 154 2.54 23.07 -8.67
CA ILE A 154 2.67 22.76 -10.11
C ILE A 154 3.03 21.30 -10.27
N ILE A 155 4.14 20.85 -9.67
CA ILE A 155 4.61 19.46 -9.76
C ILE A 155 3.56 18.46 -9.23
N SER A 156 2.96 18.76 -8.06
CA SER A 156 1.99 17.86 -7.42
C SER A 156 0.67 17.69 -8.20
N HIS A 157 0.39 18.55 -9.17
CA HIS A 157 -0.80 18.47 -10.03
C HIS A 157 -0.48 18.20 -11.50
N MET A 158 0.79 18.06 -11.86
CA MET A 158 1.21 17.80 -13.25
C MET A 158 1.15 16.29 -13.53
N PRO A 159 0.18 15.82 -14.35
CA PRO A 159 0.08 14.40 -14.68
C PRO A 159 1.25 13.98 -15.57
N PHE A 160 1.64 12.71 -15.50
CA PHE A 160 2.64 12.07 -16.36
C PHE A 160 4.07 12.62 -16.29
N ILE A 161 4.38 13.61 -15.47
CA ILE A 161 5.73 14.19 -15.35
C ILE A 161 6.79 13.14 -14.97
N HIS A 162 6.40 12.12 -14.22
CA HIS A 162 7.24 11.00 -13.82
C HIS A 162 7.71 10.14 -15.01
N LEU A 163 7.06 10.22 -16.18
CA LEU A 163 7.45 9.49 -17.39
C LEU A 163 8.67 10.09 -18.08
N LEU A 164 9.00 11.36 -17.81
CA LEU A 164 10.18 12.02 -18.39
C LEU A 164 11.46 11.22 -18.09
N PRO A 165 12.50 11.34 -18.95
CA PRO A 165 13.82 10.77 -18.64
C PRO A 165 14.31 11.17 -17.25
N ARG A 166 15.03 10.27 -16.54
CA ARG A 166 15.44 10.48 -15.14
C ARG A 166 16.16 11.81 -14.91
N ILE A 167 17.04 12.19 -15.83
CA ILE A 167 17.85 13.43 -15.73
C ILE A 167 16.93 14.65 -15.79
N LEU A 168 16.00 14.68 -16.77
CA LEU A 168 15.07 15.78 -16.95
C LEU A 168 14.08 15.88 -15.79
N TYR A 169 13.58 14.72 -15.33
CA TYR A 169 12.67 14.68 -14.17
C TYR A 169 13.36 15.21 -12.91
N LYS A 170 14.57 14.75 -12.62
CA LYS A 170 15.37 15.25 -11.48
C LYS A 170 15.60 16.76 -11.59
N TRP A 171 16.04 17.25 -12.75
CA TRP A 171 16.27 18.68 -13.00
C TRP A 171 15.02 19.53 -12.74
N ILE A 172 13.85 19.07 -13.21
CA ILE A 172 12.58 19.76 -12.96
C ILE A 172 12.25 19.79 -11.47
N LEU A 173 12.38 18.67 -10.73
CA LEU A 173 12.13 18.64 -9.30
C LEU A 173 13.04 19.63 -8.55
N GLU A 174 14.32 19.69 -8.90
CA GLU A 174 15.29 20.62 -8.30
C GLU A 174 14.98 22.08 -8.67
N LEU A 175 14.58 22.36 -9.91
CA LEU A 175 14.18 23.69 -10.38
C LEU A 175 13.01 24.26 -9.57
N PHE A 176 12.05 23.40 -9.16
CA PHE A 176 10.92 23.78 -8.32
C PHE A 176 11.22 23.69 -6.82
N SER A 177 12.50 23.64 -6.45
CA SER A 177 12.99 23.66 -5.06
C SER A 177 12.36 22.59 -4.16
N GLU A 178 12.17 21.38 -4.71
CA GLU A 178 11.73 20.24 -3.90
C GLU A 178 12.81 19.85 -2.89
N GLN A 179 12.38 19.37 -1.73
CA GLN A 179 13.32 18.87 -0.73
C GLN A 179 14.11 17.65 -1.28
N GLU A 180 15.37 17.55 -0.92
CA GLU A 180 16.25 16.46 -1.33
C GLU A 180 15.64 15.09 -1.00
N SER A 181 15.02 14.94 0.18
CA SER A 181 14.31 13.72 0.59
C SER A 181 13.17 13.38 -0.37
N THR A 182 12.36 14.37 -0.76
CA THR A 182 11.26 14.19 -1.73
C THR A 182 11.80 13.82 -3.12
N VAL A 183 12.85 14.49 -3.58
CA VAL A 183 13.50 14.16 -4.86
C VAL A 183 14.02 12.74 -4.85
N LYS A 184 14.70 12.32 -3.77
CA LYS A 184 15.22 10.96 -3.61
C LYS A 184 14.10 9.93 -3.60
N GLU A 185 13.01 10.18 -2.88
CA GLU A 185 11.84 9.30 -2.82
C GLU A 185 11.20 9.13 -4.21
N LEU A 186 10.92 10.23 -4.91
CA LEU A 186 10.32 10.20 -6.26
C LEU A 186 11.22 9.49 -7.29
N LEU A 187 12.54 9.66 -7.20
CA LEU A 187 13.49 8.95 -8.05
C LEU A 187 13.61 7.46 -7.70
N THR A 188 13.41 7.10 -6.44
CA THR A 188 13.36 5.69 -6.00
C THR A 188 12.11 5.02 -6.54
N ILE A 189 10.93 5.65 -6.41
CA ILE A 189 9.68 5.16 -6.99
C ILE A 189 9.79 5.00 -8.51
N LYS A 190 10.46 5.94 -9.18
CA LYS A 190 10.74 5.83 -10.62
C LYS A 190 11.61 4.62 -10.97
N TYR A 191 12.55 4.25 -10.11
CA TYR A 191 13.40 3.08 -10.28
C TYR A 191 12.60 1.78 -10.03
N THR A 192 11.89 1.70 -8.91
CA THR A 192 11.16 0.50 -8.48
C THR A 192 9.82 0.31 -9.19
N ARG A 193 9.31 1.32 -9.87
CA ARG A 193 8.02 1.40 -10.59
C ARG A 193 7.31 0.05 -10.81
N CYS A 194 5.99 0.06 -10.82
CA CYS A 194 5.21 -1.11 -11.15
C CYS A 194 4.25 -0.82 -12.32
N THR A 195 4.50 -1.41 -13.49
CA THR A 195 3.55 -1.35 -14.61
C THR A 195 2.57 -2.51 -14.54
N ILE A 196 1.43 -2.39 -15.20
CA ILE A 196 0.44 -3.46 -15.27
C ILE A 196 1.05 -4.74 -15.87
N GLU A 197 1.85 -4.60 -16.93
CA GLU A 197 2.50 -5.72 -17.62
C GLU A 197 3.57 -6.37 -16.74
N MET A 198 4.36 -5.55 -16.03
CA MET A 198 5.35 -6.04 -15.05
C MET A 198 4.65 -6.82 -13.94
N PHE A 199 3.59 -6.27 -13.36
CA PHE A 199 2.82 -6.92 -12.32
C PHE A 199 2.26 -8.26 -12.79
N ARG A 200 1.60 -8.29 -13.96
CA ARG A 200 1.08 -9.52 -14.56
C ARG A 200 2.15 -10.60 -14.77
N ARG A 201 3.33 -10.20 -15.22
CA ARG A 201 4.47 -11.11 -15.40
C ARG A 201 4.93 -11.69 -14.07
N VAL A 202 5.10 -10.84 -13.05
CA VAL A 202 5.52 -11.28 -11.72
C VAL A 202 4.51 -12.22 -11.08
N VAL A 203 3.21 -11.93 -11.17
CA VAL A 203 2.16 -12.83 -10.67
C VAL A 203 2.24 -14.20 -11.36
N LYS A 204 2.41 -14.23 -12.68
CA LYS A 204 2.59 -15.49 -13.43
C LYS A 204 3.83 -16.28 -13.01
N GLN A 205 4.94 -15.60 -12.70
CA GLN A 205 6.20 -16.22 -12.27
C GLN A 205 6.15 -16.76 -10.84
N THR A 206 5.21 -16.30 -10.05
CA THR A 206 5.07 -16.69 -8.63
C THR A 206 4.01 -17.76 -8.39
N ASP A 207 3.45 -18.36 -9.45
CA ASP A 207 2.41 -19.40 -9.38
C ASP A 207 1.16 -18.98 -8.58
N TYR A 208 0.86 -17.69 -8.54
CA TYR A 208 -0.45 -17.22 -8.11
C TYR A 208 -1.44 -17.33 -9.26
N GLN A 209 -2.62 -17.86 -8.96
CA GLN A 209 -3.74 -17.78 -9.90
C GLN A 209 -4.34 -16.37 -9.85
N ARG A 210 -4.64 -15.83 -11.01
CA ARG A 210 -5.30 -14.53 -11.13
C ARG A 210 -6.81 -14.76 -11.16
N SER A 211 -7.51 -14.15 -10.24
CA SER A 211 -8.97 -13.98 -10.29
C SER A 211 -9.37 -12.80 -11.16
#